data_cf854b9492c0074d6bc7d2f8e38cde94
#
_entry.id   cf854b9492c0074d6bc7d2f8e38cde94
#
_cell.length_a   1.000
_cell.length_b   1.000
_cell.length_c   1.000
_cell.angle_alpha   90.00
_cell.angle_beta   90.00
_cell.angle_gamma   90.00
#
_symmetry.space_group_name_H-M   'P 1'
#
loop_
_entity.id
_entity.type
_entity.pdbx_description
1 polymer ?
#
loop_
_entity_poly.entity_id
_entity_poly.type
_entity_poly.pdbx_seq_one_letter_code
_entity_poly.pdbx_strand_id
1 'polypeptide(L)'
;RGPVYASPATCDLAQVLLLDSAHLQEEDARRANRQGFSRHAKALPLYTKADAKKALARLVPLAPGRARRVDDVDVALTPVSHLLGACAVTLRRGSEALGFSGDLGRDGDILMPPPRPLGAVDVLLVESTYGNRLHPASDDTPQRLAQIVRDTVARGGSVLLPTFAVGRAQALLAVLQRLKRAGEIPARLPIFLDSPMAIEATALYTRHHRLLRADCIRWLREE
;
A
#
# COMPACT_ATOMS: atom_id res chain seq x y z
N ARG A 1 -0.91 15.69 -20.00
CA ARG A 1 0.50 15.95 -20.35
C ARG A 1 1.26 16.79 -19.31
N GLY A 2 0.64 17.20 -18.21
CA GLY A 2 1.22 17.97 -17.11
C GLY A 2 1.91 17.10 -16.06
N PRO A 3 2.41 17.71 -14.95
CA PRO A 3 2.97 17.01 -13.81
C PRO A 3 1.88 16.21 -13.07
N VAL A 4 2.30 15.14 -12.39
CA VAL A 4 1.46 14.33 -11.52
C VAL A 4 1.99 14.47 -10.10
N TYR A 5 1.25 15.14 -9.23
CA TYR A 5 1.66 15.37 -7.85
C TYR A 5 1.25 14.19 -6.97
N ALA A 6 2.20 13.70 -6.18
CA ALA A 6 1.96 12.61 -5.22
C ALA A 6 2.88 12.77 -4.01
N SER A 7 2.56 12.09 -2.90
CA SER A 7 3.48 12.06 -1.76
C SER A 7 4.81 11.40 -2.16
N PRO A 8 5.94 11.74 -1.53
CA PRO A 8 7.23 11.13 -1.85
C PRO A 8 7.20 9.61 -1.82
N ALA A 9 6.57 9.01 -0.80
CA ALA A 9 6.46 7.56 -0.70
C ALA A 9 5.56 6.95 -1.79
N THR A 10 4.48 7.64 -2.20
CA THR A 10 3.66 7.24 -3.33
C THR A 10 4.45 7.29 -4.64
N CYS A 11 5.31 8.30 -4.82
CA CYS A 11 6.18 8.36 -6.00
C CYS A 11 7.12 7.15 -6.09
N ASP A 12 7.70 6.73 -4.96
CA ASP A 12 8.59 5.58 -4.92
C ASP A 12 7.82 4.26 -5.14
N LEU A 13 6.68 4.07 -4.48
CA LEU A 13 5.83 2.89 -4.68
C LEU A 13 5.30 2.78 -6.10
N ALA A 14 4.92 3.89 -6.72
CA ALA A 14 4.44 3.91 -8.10
C ALA A 14 5.50 3.39 -9.09
N GLN A 15 6.79 3.61 -8.83
CA GLN A 15 7.86 3.06 -9.67
C GLN A 15 7.85 1.54 -9.68
N VAL A 16 7.70 0.92 -8.52
CA VAL A 16 7.62 -0.54 -8.39
C VAL A 16 6.35 -1.06 -9.04
N LEU A 17 5.19 -0.52 -8.63
CA LEU A 17 3.89 -1.03 -9.03
C LEU A 17 3.58 -0.84 -10.52
N LEU A 18 3.86 0.33 -11.08
CA LEU A 18 3.53 0.60 -12.49
C LEU A 18 4.42 -0.18 -13.46
N LEU A 19 5.69 -0.40 -13.11
CA LEU A 19 6.59 -1.20 -13.95
C LEU A 19 6.24 -2.67 -13.91
N ASP A 20 5.88 -3.21 -12.74
CA ASP A 20 5.43 -4.59 -12.59
C ASP A 20 4.10 -4.82 -13.30
N SER A 21 3.12 -3.94 -13.06
CA SER A 21 1.82 -4.01 -13.74
C SER A 21 1.96 -3.93 -15.27
N ALA A 22 2.81 -3.06 -15.79
CA ALA A 22 3.10 -2.98 -17.22
C ALA A 22 3.71 -4.30 -17.75
N HIS A 23 4.60 -4.91 -16.97
CA HIS A 23 5.17 -6.21 -17.31
C HIS A 23 4.10 -7.29 -17.42
N LEU A 24 3.21 -7.39 -16.42
CA LEU A 24 2.11 -8.34 -16.42
C LEU A 24 1.16 -8.10 -17.60
N GLN A 25 0.82 -6.85 -17.92
CA GLN A 25 -0.02 -6.50 -19.09
C GLN A 25 0.61 -6.98 -20.41
N GLU A 26 1.92 -6.78 -20.57
CA GLU A 26 2.64 -7.25 -21.78
C GLU A 26 2.71 -8.77 -21.84
N GLU A 27 2.90 -9.45 -20.69
CA GLU A 27 2.91 -10.92 -20.59
C GLU A 27 1.54 -11.52 -20.92
N ASP A 28 0.47 -10.96 -20.35
CA ASP A 28 -0.89 -11.42 -20.58
C ASP A 28 -1.29 -11.26 -22.06
N ALA A 29 -0.95 -10.14 -22.68
CA ALA A 29 -1.18 -9.92 -24.11
C ALA A 29 -0.40 -10.95 -24.97
N ARG A 30 0.87 -11.21 -24.64
CA ARG A 30 1.68 -12.23 -25.31
C ARG A 30 1.10 -13.63 -25.15
N ARG A 31 0.65 -13.96 -23.93
CA ARG A 31 0.00 -15.25 -23.64
C ARG A 31 -1.31 -15.41 -24.39
N ALA A 32 -2.16 -14.38 -24.40
CA ALA A 32 -3.43 -14.38 -25.10
C ALA A 32 -3.25 -14.62 -26.61
N ASN A 33 -2.26 -13.95 -27.22
CA ASN A 33 -1.94 -14.14 -28.64
C ASN A 33 -1.39 -15.54 -28.94
N ARG A 34 -0.53 -16.08 -28.05
CA ARG A 34 0.06 -17.41 -28.24
C ARG A 34 -0.95 -18.54 -28.09
N GLN A 35 -1.90 -18.39 -27.16
CA GLN A 35 -2.91 -19.40 -26.84
C GLN A 35 -4.24 -19.21 -27.57
N GLY A 36 -4.43 -18.09 -28.30
CA GLY A 36 -5.60 -17.85 -29.15
C GLY A 36 -6.91 -17.61 -28.39
N PHE A 37 -6.87 -17.25 -27.08
CA PHE A 37 -8.12 -17.04 -26.32
C PHE A 37 -8.60 -15.58 -26.31
N SER A 38 -7.89 -14.67 -26.97
CA SER A 38 -8.33 -13.27 -27.07
C SER A 38 -9.56 -13.13 -27.96
N ARG A 39 -10.49 -12.25 -27.57
CA ARG A 39 -11.59 -11.82 -28.43
C ARG A 39 -11.15 -10.90 -29.57
N HIS A 40 -9.93 -10.37 -29.52
CA HIS A 40 -9.34 -9.50 -30.53
C HIS A 40 -8.39 -10.30 -31.43
N ALA A 41 -8.31 -9.95 -32.70
CA ALA A 41 -7.39 -10.57 -33.66
C ALA A 41 -5.93 -10.50 -33.17
N LYS A 42 -5.59 -9.43 -32.43
CA LYS A 42 -4.32 -9.26 -31.73
C LYS A 42 -4.60 -8.61 -30.37
N ALA A 43 -4.32 -9.35 -29.30
CA ALA A 43 -4.36 -8.79 -27.95
C ALA A 43 -3.20 -7.80 -27.77
N LEU A 44 -3.50 -6.63 -27.24
CA LEU A 44 -2.54 -5.60 -26.89
C LEU A 44 -2.59 -5.36 -25.38
N PRO A 45 -1.46 -5.01 -24.73
CA PRO A 45 -1.48 -4.56 -23.34
C PRO A 45 -2.22 -3.23 -23.24
N LEU A 46 -2.87 -2.94 -22.11
CA LEU A 46 -3.48 -1.64 -21.84
C LEU A 46 -2.43 -0.52 -21.86
N TYR A 47 -1.23 -0.80 -21.38
CA TYR A 47 -0.06 0.06 -21.46
C TYR A 47 1.22 -0.80 -21.36
N THR A 48 2.30 -0.26 -21.86
CA THR A 48 3.60 -0.91 -21.91
C THR A 48 4.54 -0.40 -20.82
N LYS A 49 5.65 -1.10 -20.60
CA LYS A 49 6.75 -0.58 -19.73
C LYS A 49 7.26 0.80 -20.19
N ALA A 50 7.27 1.06 -21.50
CA ALA A 50 7.66 2.36 -22.03
C ALA A 50 6.67 3.46 -21.63
N ASP A 51 5.37 3.16 -21.63
CA ASP A 51 4.33 4.11 -21.21
C ASP A 51 4.36 4.34 -19.70
N ALA A 52 4.57 3.29 -18.90
CA ALA A 52 4.79 3.41 -17.47
C ALA A 52 5.98 4.33 -17.14
N LYS A 53 7.13 4.14 -17.81
CA LYS A 53 8.31 5.02 -17.64
C LYS A 53 8.01 6.47 -17.99
N LYS A 54 7.25 6.73 -19.08
CA LYS A 54 6.83 8.10 -19.45
C LYS A 54 5.92 8.73 -18.39
N ALA A 55 5.02 7.95 -17.80
CA ALA A 55 4.14 8.41 -16.72
C ALA A 55 4.94 8.71 -15.44
N LEU A 56 5.82 7.79 -15.04
CA LEU A 56 6.69 7.94 -13.87
C LEU A 56 7.61 9.19 -13.96
N ALA A 57 8.13 9.51 -15.15
CA ALA A 57 8.92 10.72 -15.36
C ALA A 57 8.15 12.04 -15.15
N ARG A 58 6.82 11.98 -14.96
CA ARG A 58 5.97 13.14 -14.66
C ARG A 58 5.63 13.28 -13.19
N LEU A 59 6.00 12.31 -12.37
CA LEU A 59 5.76 12.37 -10.93
C LEU A 59 6.57 13.52 -10.31
N VAL A 60 5.87 14.33 -9.54
CA VAL A 60 6.46 15.46 -8.80
C VAL A 60 6.09 15.27 -7.32
N PRO A 61 7.08 15.05 -6.44
CA PRO A 61 6.82 14.89 -5.02
C PRO A 61 6.17 16.14 -4.42
N LEU A 62 5.06 15.93 -3.70
CA LEU A 62 4.39 16.93 -2.89
C LEU A 62 4.36 16.46 -1.44
N ALA A 63 5.07 17.17 -0.57
CA ALA A 63 5.15 16.82 0.84
C ALA A 63 3.78 17.02 1.52
N PRO A 64 3.25 16.01 2.26
CA PRO A 64 2.03 16.18 3.04
C PRO A 64 2.14 17.32 4.05
N GLY A 65 1.03 18.01 4.30
CA GLY A 65 0.95 19.14 5.23
C GLY A 65 1.45 20.48 4.65
N ARG A 66 1.87 20.52 3.39
CA ARG A 66 2.20 21.75 2.66
C ARG A 66 1.30 21.90 1.45
N ALA A 67 0.62 23.05 1.35
CA ALA A 67 -0.13 23.37 0.15
C ALA A 67 0.82 23.76 -1.00
N ARG A 68 0.46 23.38 -2.22
CA ARG A 68 1.11 23.79 -3.44
C ARG A 68 0.12 24.50 -4.34
N ARG A 69 0.47 25.67 -4.77
CA ARG A 69 -0.30 26.41 -5.79
C ARG A 69 -0.07 25.78 -7.16
N VAL A 70 -1.17 25.41 -7.81
CA VAL A 70 -1.23 24.92 -9.19
C VAL A 70 -2.27 25.78 -9.90
N ASP A 71 -1.82 26.66 -10.77
CA ASP A 71 -2.63 27.73 -11.37
C ASP A 71 -3.34 28.56 -10.30
N ASP A 72 -4.68 28.54 -10.23
CA ASP A 72 -5.51 29.25 -9.25
C ASP A 72 -6.02 28.36 -8.10
N VAL A 73 -5.54 27.12 -8.00
CA VAL A 73 -5.95 26.13 -6.98
C VAL A 73 -4.78 25.79 -6.06
N ASP A 74 -5.02 25.80 -4.76
CA ASP A 74 -4.11 25.27 -3.76
C ASP A 74 -4.40 23.78 -3.53
N VAL A 75 -3.40 22.95 -3.74
CA VAL A 75 -3.46 21.48 -3.57
C VAL A 75 -2.72 21.09 -2.30
N ALA A 76 -3.37 20.38 -1.40
CA ALA A 76 -2.76 19.86 -0.17
C ALA A 76 -3.00 18.35 -0.03
N LEU A 77 -2.01 17.66 0.54
CA LEU A 77 -2.07 16.24 0.86
C LEU A 77 -2.14 16.04 2.37
N THR A 78 -3.09 15.23 2.84
CA THR A 78 -3.27 14.85 4.24
C THR A 78 -3.12 13.33 4.39
N PRO A 79 -2.17 12.81 5.20
CA PRO A 79 -1.99 11.38 5.37
C PRO A 79 -3.24 10.68 5.88
N VAL A 80 -3.68 9.63 5.21
CA VAL A 80 -4.85 8.81 5.59
C VAL A 80 -4.49 7.38 5.98
N SER A 81 -3.21 7.03 5.94
CA SER A 81 -2.66 5.82 6.55
C SER A 81 -3.22 4.48 6.05
N HIS A 82 -3.81 4.46 4.87
CA HIS A 82 -4.26 3.23 4.23
C HIS A 82 -3.06 2.37 3.77
N LEU A 83 -2.13 3.01 3.09
CA LEU A 83 -0.84 2.45 2.66
C LEU A 83 0.27 3.49 2.88
N LEU A 84 1.50 3.05 2.73
CA LEU A 84 2.66 3.92 2.76
C LEU A 84 2.50 5.07 1.74
N GLY A 85 2.45 6.30 2.23
CA GLY A 85 2.29 7.49 1.40
C GLY A 85 0.85 7.84 1.01
N ALA A 86 -0.15 7.03 1.35
CA ALA A 86 -1.56 7.32 1.05
C ALA A 86 -2.03 8.61 1.71
N CYS A 87 -2.66 9.48 0.90
CA CYS A 87 -3.14 10.79 1.32
C CYS A 87 -4.52 11.08 0.77
N ALA A 88 -5.34 11.77 1.57
CA ALA A 88 -6.46 12.54 1.07
C ALA A 88 -5.95 13.80 0.35
N VAL A 89 -6.74 14.32 -0.58
CA VAL A 89 -6.44 15.53 -1.34
C VAL A 89 -7.44 16.62 -1.00
N THR A 90 -6.96 17.81 -0.68
CA THR A 90 -7.79 19.01 -0.58
C THR A 90 -7.41 19.97 -1.70
N LEU A 91 -8.42 20.42 -2.43
CA LEU A 91 -8.31 21.49 -3.43
C LEU A 91 -9.01 22.73 -2.89
N ARG A 92 -8.33 23.89 -2.89
CA ARG A 92 -8.89 25.17 -2.47
C ARG A 92 -8.78 26.21 -3.56
N ARG A 93 -9.87 26.93 -3.80
CA ARG A 93 -9.94 28.04 -4.72
C ARG A 93 -10.74 29.18 -4.08
N GLY A 94 -10.06 30.25 -3.71
CA GLY A 94 -10.70 31.30 -2.92
C GLY A 94 -11.26 30.77 -1.59
N SER A 95 -12.56 30.94 -1.37
CA SER A 95 -13.27 30.41 -0.19
C SER A 95 -13.74 28.97 -0.33
N GLU A 96 -13.75 28.40 -1.53
CA GLU A 96 -14.27 27.05 -1.80
C GLU A 96 -13.22 25.98 -1.54
N ALA A 97 -13.63 24.85 -0.96
CA ALA A 97 -12.78 23.72 -0.65
C ALA A 97 -13.44 22.39 -1.02
N LEU A 98 -12.74 21.59 -1.80
CA LEU A 98 -13.17 20.25 -2.19
C LEU A 98 -12.17 19.22 -1.63
N GLY A 99 -12.69 18.19 -0.96
CA GLY A 99 -11.93 17.10 -0.37
C GLY A 99 -12.17 15.78 -1.08
N PHE A 100 -11.11 14.98 -1.24
CA PHE A 100 -11.15 13.60 -1.69
C PHE A 100 -10.46 12.75 -0.65
N SER A 101 -11.16 11.78 -0.05
CA SER A 101 -10.59 10.94 1.00
C SER A 101 -9.46 10.02 0.48
N GLY A 102 -9.53 9.60 -0.77
CA GLY A 102 -8.84 8.38 -1.17
C GLY A 102 -9.30 7.19 -0.33
N ASP A 103 -8.54 6.12 -0.32
CA ASP A 103 -8.80 4.96 0.53
C ASP A 103 -8.31 5.26 1.95
N LEU A 104 -9.19 5.12 2.95
CA LEU A 104 -8.92 5.45 4.34
C LEU A 104 -8.28 4.28 5.09
N GLY A 105 -7.27 4.58 5.89
CA GLY A 105 -6.71 3.63 6.84
C GLY A 105 -7.57 3.48 8.10
N ARG A 106 -7.13 2.60 9.00
CA ARG A 106 -7.80 2.31 10.29
C ARG A 106 -6.98 2.80 11.46
N ASP A 107 -7.63 3.21 12.53
CA ASP A 107 -6.96 3.64 13.77
C ASP A 107 -6.09 2.53 14.39
N GLY A 108 -6.52 1.29 14.31
CA GLY A 108 -5.82 0.13 14.85
C GLY A 108 -4.84 -0.56 13.90
N ASP A 109 -4.36 0.09 12.85
CA ASP A 109 -3.38 -0.52 11.93
C ASP A 109 -2.06 -0.83 12.65
N ILE A 110 -1.45 -1.97 12.31
CA ILE A 110 -0.23 -2.42 12.97
C ILE A 110 1.01 -1.65 12.51
N LEU A 111 1.03 -1.15 11.28
CA LEU A 111 2.16 -0.45 10.68
C LEU A 111 1.96 1.05 10.62
N MET A 112 0.75 1.45 10.23
CA MET A 112 0.46 2.85 9.90
C MET A 112 -0.10 3.59 11.13
N PRO A 113 0.26 4.86 11.34
CA PRO A 113 -0.36 5.68 12.38
C PRO A 113 -1.84 5.93 12.04
N PRO A 114 -2.66 6.40 12.98
CA PRO A 114 -4.05 6.79 12.68
C PRO A 114 -4.14 7.81 11.55
N PRO A 115 -5.22 7.78 10.74
CA PRO A 115 -5.47 8.80 9.71
C PRO A 115 -5.53 10.20 10.32
N ARG A 116 -5.03 11.20 9.60
CA ARG A 116 -5.14 12.60 10.03
C ARG A 116 -6.45 13.19 9.52
N PRO A 117 -7.12 14.05 10.32
CA PRO A 117 -8.32 14.78 9.87
C PRO A 117 -8.02 15.62 8.63
N LEU A 118 -8.94 15.61 7.66
CA LEU A 118 -8.81 16.39 6.43
C LEU A 118 -8.96 17.91 6.69
N GLY A 119 -9.64 18.29 7.74
CA GLY A 119 -10.05 19.68 8.01
C GLY A 119 -11.38 20.03 7.34
N ALA A 120 -11.81 21.28 7.46
CA ALA A 120 -13.07 21.75 6.89
C ALA A 120 -12.98 21.85 5.36
N VAL A 121 -14.00 21.28 4.68
CA VAL A 121 -14.21 21.37 3.23
C VAL A 121 -15.71 21.59 2.96
N ASP A 122 -16.06 22.22 1.85
CA ASP A 122 -17.44 22.47 1.47
C ASP A 122 -18.07 21.24 0.82
N VAL A 123 -17.28 20.48 0.09
CA VAL A 123 -17.70 19.22 -0.54
C VAL A 123 -16.65 18.14 -0.25
N LEU A 124 -17.10 16.95 0.16
CA LEU A 124 -16.26 15.79 0.41
C LEU A 124 -16.70 14.60 -0.43
N LEU A 125 -15.77 14.08 -1.24
CA LEU A 125 -15.90 12.76 -1.87
C LEU A 125 -15.17 11.76 -0.97
N VAL A 126 -15.95 10.86 -0.36
CA VAL A 126 -15.44 9.87 0.59
C VAL A 126 -15.67 8.45 0.08
N GLU A 127 -14.68 7.57 0.27
CA GLU A 127 -14.83 6.15 -0.01
C GLU A 127 -15.93 5.52 0.85
N SER A 128 -16.53 4.44 0.37
CA SER A 128 -17.58 3.72 1.11
C SER A 128 -17.48 2.19 0.92
N THR A 129 -16.27 1.68 0.77
CA THR A 129 -15.98 0.27 0.49
C THR A 129 -16.65 -0.67 1.50
N TYR A 130 -16.64 -0.31 2.78
CA TYR A 130 -17.32 -1.03 3.86
C TYR A 130 -18.44 -0.20 4.52
N GLY A 131 -19.01 0.76 3.79
CA GLY A 131 -20.01 1.68 4.32
C GLY A 131 -21.30 1.04 4.83
N ASN A 132 -21.57 -0.21 4.43
CA ASN A 132 -22.78 -0.97 4.79
C ASN A 132 -22.53 -2.08 5.82
N ARG A 133 -21.35 -2.17 6.43
CA ARG A 133 -21.03 -3.24 7.39
C ARG A 133 -20.02 -2.80 8.44
N LEU A 134 -20.10 -3.40 9.61
CA LEU A 134 -19.08 -3.27 10.65
C LEU A 134 -17.99 -4.32 10.45
N HIS A 135 -16.76 -3.94 10.69
CA HIS A 135 -15.68 -4.92 10.82
C HIS A 135 -15.90 -5.75 12.10
N PRO A 136 -15.62 -7.06 12.06
CA PRO A 136 -15.61 -7.84 13.28
C PRO A 136 -14.63 -7.22 14.29
N ALA A 137 -15.02 -7.13 15.53
CA ALA A 137 -14.11 -6.80 16.61
C ALA A 137 -13.13 -7.98 16.76
N SER A 138 -11.95 -7.88 16.14
CA SER A 138 -10.98 -8.98 16.10
C SER A 138 -9.66 -8.58 16.74
N ASP A 139 -9.70 -8.42 18.06
CA ASP A 139 -8.48 -8.26 18.87
C ASP A 139 -7.68 -9.57 18.98
N ASP A 140 -8.28 -10.70 18.62
CA ASP A 140 -7.72 -12.06 18.73
C ASP A 140 -7.01 -12.57 17.45
N THR A 141 -7.00 -11.80 16.37
CA THR A 141 -6.41 -12.22 15.07
C THR A 141 -4.93 -12.66 15.19
N PRO A 142 -4.05 -11.94 15.89
CA PRO A 142 -2.66 -12.38 16.08
C PRO A 142 -2.57 -13.71 16.82
N GLN A 143 -3.38 -13.91 17.87
CA GLN A 143 -3.40 -15.13 18.68
C GLN A 143 -3.88 -16.32 17.86
N ARG A 144 -4.92 -16.14 17.03
CA ARG A 144 -5.41 -17.17 16.11
C ARG A 144 -4.34 -17.53 15.07
N LEU A 145 -3.63 -16.55 14.52
CA LEU A 145 -2.51 -16.81 13.62
C LEU A 145 -1.40 -17.59 14.34
N ALA A 146 -1.05 -17.20 15.56
CA ALA A 146 -0.05 -17.91 16.36
C ALA A 146 -0.45 -19.37 16.60
N GLN A 147 -1.72 -19.62 16.92
CA GLN A 147 -2.23 -20.99 17.11
C GLN A 147 -2.11 -21.81 15.82
N ILE A 148 -2.55 -21.27 14.68
CA ILE A 148 -2.45 -21.95 13.37
C ILE A 148 -0.99 -22.28 13.05
N VAL A 149 -0.06 -21.35 13.30
CA VAL A 149 1.37 -21.55 13.08
C VAL A 149 1.90 -22.67 13.97
N ARG A 150 1.63 -22.64 15.29
CA ARG A 150 2.08 -23.67 16.25
C ARG A 150 1.59 -25.06 15.85
N ASP A 151 0.28 -25.19 15.58
CA ASP A 151 -0.33 -26.49 15.24
C ASP A 151 0.22 -27.05 13.94
N THR A 152 0.50 -26.17 12.97
CA THR A 152 1.06 -26.55 11.67
C THR A 152 2.52 -26.99 11.80
N VAL A 153 3.32 -26.26 12.54
CA VAL A 153 4.74 -26.57 12.77
C VAL A 153 4.87 -27.85 13.61
N ALA A 154 4.03 -28.06 14.61
CA ALA A 154 4.05 -29.27 15.45
C ALA A 154 3.85 -30.57 14.64
N ARG A 155 3.14 -30.52 13.53
CA ARG A 155 2.97 -31.66 12.61
C ARG A 155 3.93 -31.63 11.40
N GLY A 156 4.98 -30.79 11.41
CA GLY A 156 5.98 -30.69 10.34
C GLY A 156 5.48 -30.00 9.06
N GLY A 157 4.36 -29.27 9.13
CA GLY A 157 3.77 -28.58 7.98
C GLY A 157 4.30 -27.18 7.77
N SER A 158 3.86 -26.56 6.64
CA SER A 158 4.14 -25.16 6.29
C SER A 158 2.85 -24.35 6.23
N VAL A 159 2.90 -23.08 6.67
CA VAL A 159 1.78 -22.14 6.56
C VAL A 159 1.98 -21.27 5.34
N LEU A 160 1.03 -21.30 4.40
CA LEU A 160 1.02 -20.43 3.23
C LEU A 160 0.06 -19.27 3.50
N LEU A 161 0.56 -18.04 3.35
CA LEU A 161 -0.18 -16.79 3.58
C LEU A 161 -0.29 -15.99 2.27
N PRO A 162 -1.29 -16.25 1.40
CA PRO A 162 -1.52 -15.46 0.21
C PRO A 162 -1.84 -14.02 0.59
N THR A 163 -1.17 -13.04 -0.02
CA THR A 163 -1.33 -11.65 0.34
C THR A 163 -0.95 -10.70 -0.79
N PHE A 164 -1.45 -9.46 -0.73
CA PHE A 164 -0.98 -8.40 -1.60
C PHE A 164 0.45 -7.99 -1.25
N ALA A 165 1.23 -7.67 -2.28
CA ALA A 165 2.64 -7.32 -2.15
C ALA A 165 2.89 -6.03 -1.36
N VAL A 166 1.93 -5.10 -1.38
CA VAL A 166 2.04 -3.80 -0.68
C VAL A 166 1.01 -3.72 0.44
N GLY A 167 1.44 -3.27 1.61
CA GLY A 167 0.65 -3.09 2.82
C GLY A 167 0.43 -4.39 3.59
N ARG A 168 -0.30 -5.35 3.04
CA ARG A 168 -0.67 -6.59 3.72
C ARG A 168 0.54 -7.50 4.02
N ALA A 169 1.47 -7.66 3.08
CA ALA A 169 2.68 -8.45 3.30
C ALA A 169 3.51 -7.88 4.45
N GLN A 170 3.74 -6.57 4.47
CA GLN A 170 4.50 -5.90 5.51
C GLN A 170 3.80 -5.97 6.88
N ALA A 171 2.46 -5.84 6.91
CA ALA A 171 1.67 -6.00 8.13
C ALA A 171 1.79 -7.42 8.70
N LEU A 172 1.71 -8.45 7.85
CA LEU A 172 1.89 -9.85 8.26
C LEU A 172 3.30 -10.12 8.79
N LEU A 173 4.34 -9.60 8.12
CA LEU A 173 5.72 -9.69 8.62
C LEU A 173 5.86 -9.06 10.01
N ALA A 174 5.27 -7.89 10.23
CA ALA A 174 5.27 -7.23 11.53
C ALA A 174 4.53 -8.05 12.61
N VAL A 175 3.37 -8.65 12.28
CA VAL A 175 2.66 -9.53 13.22
C VAL A 175 3.51 -10.75 13.57
N LEU A 176 4.06 -11.44 12.57
CA LEU A 176 4.88 -12.64 12.79
C LEU A 176 6.13 -12.32 13.62
N GLN A 177 6.77 -11.19 13.37
CA GLN A 177 7.91 -10.73 14.17
C GLN A 177 7.52 -10.47 15.63
N ARG A 178 6.38 -9.81 15.88
CA ARG A 178 5.85 -9.62 17.23
C ARG A 178 5.58 -10.95 17.93
N LEU A 179 4.96 -11.90 17.25
CA LEU A 179 4.66 -13.22 17.79
C LEU A 179 5.93 -14.01 18.14
N LYS A 180 6.98 -13.92 17.31
CA LYS A 180 8.30 -14.49 17.62
C LYS A 180 8.91 -13.89 18.88
N ARG A 181 8.92 -12.57 19.00
CA ARG A 181 9.48 -11.86 20.19
C ARG A 181 8.70 -12.14 21.47
N ALA A 182 7.38 -12.31 21.35
CA ALA A 182 6.52 -12.68 22.48
C ALA A 182 6.64 -14.17 22.87
N GLY A 183 7.39 -14.98 22.10
CA GLY A 183 7.46 -16.42 22.32
C GLY A 183 6.18 -17.18 21.94
N GLU A 184 5.26 -16.51 21.26
CA GLU A 184 3.98 -17.08 20.82
C GLU A 184 4.13 -18.07 19.65
N ILE A 185 5.20 -17.94 18.88
CA ILE A 185 5.62 -18.87 17.83
C ILE A 185 7.13 -19.11 17.94
N PRO A 186 7.68 -20.23 17.41
CA PRO A 186 9.10 -20.53 17.55
C PRO A 186 10.00 -19.41 17.02
N ALA A 187 10.96 -18.94 17.81
CA ALA A 187 11.85 -17.84 17.46
C ALA A 187 12.65 -18.11 16.17
N ARG A 188 13.05 -19.38 15.94
CA ARG A 188 13.82 -19.80 14.75
C ARG A 188 12.95 -20.24 13.57
N LEU A 189 11.62 -20.05 13.64
CA LEU A 189 10.73 -20.38 12.52
C LEU A 189 11.15 -19.58 11.27
N PRO A 190 11.51 -20.23 10.14
CA PRO A 190 11.84 -19.50 8.93
C PRO A 190 10.58 -18.85 8.34
N ILE A 191 10.72 -17.62 7.86
CA ILE A 191 9.68 -16.86 7.18
C ILE A 191 10.24 -16.45 5.81
N PHE A 192 9.53 -16.82 4.74
CA PHE A 192 9.94 -16.51 3.37
C PHE A 192 8.94 -15.54 2.75
N LEU A 193 9.45 -14.51 2.11
CA LEU A 193 8.68 -13.57 1.28
C LEU A 193 8.98 -13.86 -0.19
N ASP A 194 8.15 -14.68 -0.81
CA ASP A 194 8.34 -15.13 -2.20
C ASP A 194 7.58 -14.22 -3.18
N SER A 195 8.07 -12.99 -3.32
CA SER A 195 7.55 -12.00 -4.28
C SER A 195 8.57 -10.88 -4.46
N PRO A 196 9.18 -10.71 -5.66
CA PRO A 196 10.09 -9.61 -5.94
C PRO A 196 9.47 -8.24 -5.63
N MET A 197 8.23 -8.00 -6.05
CA MET A 197 7.50 -6.76 -5.76
C MET A 197 7.32 -6.53 -4.25
N ALA A 198 6.98 -7.58 -3.48
CA ALA A 198 6.82 -7.44 -2.03
C ALA A 198 8.15 -7.17 -1.33
N ILE A 199 9.26 -7.71 -1.81
CA ILE A 199 10.61 -7.43 -1.31
C ILE A 199 10.96 -5.96 -1.56
N GLU A 200 10.78 -5.46 -2.79
CA GLU A 200 11.02 -4.05 -3.13
C GLU A 200 10.12 -3.11 -2.31
N ALA A 201 8.82 -3.43 -2.20
CA ALA A 201 7.91 -2.66 -1.36
C ALA A 201 8.36 -2.63 0.11
N THR A 202 8.82 -3.75 0.66
CA THR A 202 9.32 -3.81 2.05
C THR A 202 10.54 -2.91 2.24
N ALA A 203 11.47 -2.88 1.27
CA ALA A 203 12.58 -1.93 1.29
C ALA A 203 12.12 -0.47 1.29
N LEU A 204 11.02 -0.14 0.59
CA LEU A 204 10.43 1.21 0.64
C LEU A 204 9.81 1.52 1.99
N TYR A 205 9.15 0.57 2.66
CA TYR A 205 8.69 0.76 4.04
C TYR A 205 9.84 1.06 4.99
N THR A 206 10.97 0.39 4.84
CA THR A 206 12.19 0.67 5.60
C THR A 206 12.75 2.07 5.29
N ARG A 207 12.82 2.46 4.02
CA ARG A 207 13.28 3.80 3.61
C ARG A 207 12.40 4.91 4.18
N HIS A 208 11.09 4.73 4.13
CA HIS A 208 10.10 5.69 4.63
C HIS A 208 9.63 5.39 6.06
N HIS A 209 10.45 4.76 6.88
CA HIS A 209 10.11 4.32 8.24
C HIS A 209 9.49 5.42 9.11
N ARG A 210 9.82 6.71 8.87
CA ARG A 210 9.25 7.86 9.61
C ARG A 210 7.74 8.04 9.41
N LEU A 211 7.17 7.42 8.39
CA LEU A 211 5.73 7.42 8.11
C LEU A 211 5.01 6.28 8.85
N LEU A 212 5.74 5.37 9.47
CA LEU A 212 5.21 4.24 10.22
C LEU A 212 4.98 4.60 11.69
N ARG A 213 4.27 3.76 12.40
CA ARG A 213 4.10 3.87 13.86
C ARG A 213 5.46 3.77 14.55
N ALA A 214 5.61 4.52 15.64
CA ALA A 214 6.88 4.58 16.38
C ALA A 214 7.33 3.21 16.94
N ASP A 215 6.37 2.36 17.34
CA ASP A 215 6.66 1.00 17.78
C ASP A 215 7.20 0.10 16.65
N CYS A 216 6.75 0.32 15.41
CA CYS A 216 7.27 -0.41 14.24
C CYS A 216 8.68 0.02 13.84
N ILE A 217 9.03 1.30 13.97
CA ILE A 217 10.37 1.82 13.65
C ILE A 217 11.45 1.12 14.50
N ARG A 218 11.12 0.79 15.75
CA ARG A 218 12.06 0.09 16.66
C ARG A 218 12.42 -1.29 16.12
N TRP A 219 11.48 -2.01 15.50
CA TRP A 219 11.73 -3.35 14.97
C TRP A 219 12.63 -3.35 13.74
N LEU A 220 12.52 -2.32 12.90
CA LEU A 220 13.34 -2.18 11.69
C LEU A 220 14.81 -1.81 11.98
N ARG A 221 15.13 -1.40 13.23
CA ARG A 221 16.47 -0.97 13.64
C ARG A 221 17.22 -2.01 14.46
N GLU A 222 16.54 -3.02 14.96
CA GLU A 222 17.11 -4.03 15.87
C GLU A 222 17.52 -5.32 15.13
N GLU A 223 17.54 -5.31 13.80
CA GLU A 223 18.16 -6.28 12.91
C GLU A 223 19.42 -5.69 12.27
#